data_dcde93025f129cc45a82012a08c8f01e
#
_entry.id   dcde93025f129cc45a82012a08c8f01e
#
_cell.length_a   1.000
_cell.length_b   1.000
_cell.length_c   1.000
_cell.angle_alpha   90.00
_cell.angle_beta   90.00
_cell.angle_gamma   90.00
#
_symmetry.space_group_name_H-M   'P 1'
#
loop_
_entity.id
_entity.type
_entity.pdbx_description
1 polymer ?
#
loop_
_entity_poly.entity_id
_entity_poly.type
_entity_poly.pdbx_seq_one_letter_code
_entity_poly.pdbx_strand_id
1 'polypeptide(L)'
;MTDDTLVPRPVRDAQSEMAEIVLPNDANPLGALLGGRLMHWIDLAGAMAAHRHSRNYVVTASVDHIDFLVPVRVGDLVILRSSVNRVFHTSMEVGVKVFVENYIADTAQHVASAYLTFVAIDQTGKHLKIAPVIPETDEQRRRYDDAGRRREIRRSEFERRRKSH
;
A
#
# COMPACT_ATOMS: atom_id res chain seq x y z
N MET A 1 12.07 21.54 -22.46
CA MET A 1 12.31 20.41 -21.52
C MET A 1 11.00 19.66 -21.34
N THR A 2 10.86 18.53 -21.99
CA THR A 2 9.75 17.63 -21.70
C THR A 2 9.98 17.10 -20.28
N ASP A 3 9.02 17.34 -19.42
CA ASP A 3 9.07 16.87 -18.04
C ASP A 3 8.96 15.33 -18.04
N ASP A 4 10.11 14.67 -18.15
CA ASP A 4 10.26 13.21 -18.26
C ASP A 4 9.69 12.49 -17.03
N THR A 5 9.37 13.26 -15.96
CA THR A 5 8.78 12.74 -14.73
C THR A 5 7.29 12.42 -14.86
N LEU A 6 6.62 12.96 -15.88
CA LEU A 6 5.17 12.80 -16.08
C LEU A 6 4.79 11.78 -17.16
N VAL A 7 5.77 11.06 -17.71
CA VAL A 7 5.50 9.97 -18.65
C VAL A 7 4.78 8.83 -17.91
N PRO A 8 3.59 8.42 -18.37
CA PRO A 8 2.86 7.33 -17.73
C PRO A 8 3.68 6.04 -17.66
N ARG A 9 3.53 5.31 -16.56
CA ARG A 9 4.27 4.07 -16.30
C ARG A 9 3.31 2.93 -15.96
N PRO A 10 3.59 1.71 -16.46
CA PRO A 10 2.75 0.57 -16.16
C PRO A 10 2.88 0.17 -14.68
N VAL A 11 1.81 -0.40 -14.14
CA VAL A 11 1.75 -0.90 -12.76
C VAL A 11 2.92 -1.84 -12.44
N ARG A 12 3.28 -2.72 -13.39
CA ARG A 12 4.33 -3.73 -13.18
C ARG A 12 5.70 -3.15 -12.82
N ASP A 13 6.01 -1.93 -13.25
CA ASP A 13 7.33 -1.32 -13.03
C ASP A 13 7.61 -0.98 -11.56
N ALA A 14 6.56 -0.84 -10.76
CA ALA A 14 6.66 -0.46 -9.35
C ALA A 14 6.17 -1.54 -8.38
N GLN A 15 5.64 -2.66 -8.88
CA GLN A 15 5.25 -3.77 -8.01
C GLN A 15 6.41 -4.22 -7.14
N SER A 16 6.14 -4.42 -5.85
CA SER A 16 7.15 -4.73 -4.85
C SER A 16 6.71 -5.89 -3.97
N GLU A 17 7.70 -6.62 -3.48
CA GLU A 17 7.49 -7.72 -2.55
C GLU A 17 8.52 -7.62 -1.43
N MET A 18 8.09 -7.86 -0.19
CA MET A 18 8.97 -8.05 0.94
C MET A 18 8.54 -9.29 1.72
N ALA A 19 9.49 -9.87 2.42
CA ALA A 19 9.28 -11.05 3.24
C ALA A 19 9.87 -10.84 4.63
N GLU A 20 9.12 -11.26 5.66
CA GLU A 20 9.52 -11.17 7.06
C GLU A 20 9.17 -12.47 7.78
N ILE A 21 10.06 -12.91 8.66
CA ILE A 21 9.75 -14.00 9.60
C ILE A 21 9.29 -13.37 10.90
N VAL A 22 8.18 -13.85 11.45
CA VAL A 22 7.67 -13.36 12.74
C VAL A 22 8.57 -13.87 13.87
N LEU A 23 9.25 -12.95 14.53
CA LEU A 23 10.11 -13.22 15.67
C LEU A 23 9.33 -13.08 16.98
N PRO A 24 9.82 -13.65 18.11
CA PRO A 24 9.14 -13.55 19.40
C PRO A 24 8.86 -12.11 19.86
N ASN A 25 9.74 -11.14 19.55
CA ASN A 25 9.56 -9.73 19.89
C ASN A 25 8.59 -8.98 18.94
N ASP A 26 8.11 -9.62 17.88
CA ASP A 26 7.06 -9.11 17.01
C ASP A 26 5.65 -9.53 17.48
N ALA A 27 5.58 -10.37 18.50
CA ALA A 27 4.34 -11.05 18.92
C ALA A 27 3.84 -10.58 20.29
N ASN A 28 2.54 -10.75 20.50
CA ASN A 28 1.91 -10.59 21.80
C ASN A 28 2.17 -11.82 22.70
N PRO A 29 1.75 -11.80 23.99
CA PRO A 29 1.95 -12.94 24.90
C PRO A 29 1.32 -14.27 24.45
N LEU A 30 0.34 -14.22 23.54
CA LEU A 30 -0.30 -15.43 22.97
C LEU A 30 0.43 -15.97 21.74
N GLY A 31 1.57 -15.38 21.36
CA GLY A 31 2.37 -15.80 20.21
C GLY A 31 1.82 -15.36 18.85
N ALA A 32 0.89 -14.41 18.83
CA ALA A 32 0.36 -13.83 17.60
C ALA A 32 1.07 -12.51 17.25
N LEU A 33 1.34 -12.28 15.96
CA LEU A 33 1.93 -11.06 15.46
C LEU A 33 1.11 -9.85 15.93
N LEU A 34 1.80 -8.85 16.49
CA LEU A 34 1.19 -7.58 16.86
C LEU A 34 0.63 -6.86 15.62
N GLY A 35 -0.61 -6.38 15.70
CA GLY A 35 -1.24 -5.60 14.64
C GLY A 35 -0.41 -4.39 14.24
N GLY A 36 0.15 -3.66 15.20
CA GLY A 36 1.02 -2.52 14.94
C GLY A 36 2.32 -2.88 14.21
N ARG A 37 2.88 -4.08 14.46
CA ARG A 37 4.06 -4.56 13.72
C ARG A 37 3.69 -4.86 12.26
N LEU A 38 2.56 -5.52 12.03
CA LEU A 38 2.08 -5.79 10.67
C LEU A 38 1.76 -4.48 9.94
N MET A 39 1.15 -3.51 10.58
CA MET A 39 0.89 -2.19 10.01
C MET A 39 2.19 -1.49 9.59
N HIS A 40 3.25 -1.60 10.40
CA HIS A 40 4.57 -1.08 10.06
C HIS A 40 5.12 -1.74 8.78
N TRP A 41 5.05 -3.05 8.66
CA TRP A 41 5.49 -3.76 7.45
C TRP A 41 4.63 -3.40 6.23
N ILE A 42 3.33 -3.25 6.41
CA ILE A 42 2.42 -2.81 5.35
C ILE A 42 2.81 -1.42 4.84
N ASP A 43 3.10 -0.49 5.75
CA ASP A 43 3.55 0.86 5.40
C ASP A 43 4.86 0.84 4.61
N LEU A 44 5.83 0.06 5.05
CA LEU A 44 7.11 -0.13 4.33
C LEU A 44 6.90 -0.72 2.94
N ALA A 45 6.12 -1.78 2.82
CA ALA A 45 5.84 -2.42 1.53
C ALA A 45 5.13 -1.46 0.57
N GLY A 46 4.16 -0.69 1.08
CA GLY A 46 3.47 0.33 0.29
C GLY A 46 4.40 1.45 -0.16
N ALA A 47 5.26 1.93 0.73
CA ALA A 47 6.24 2.96 0.44
C ALA A 47 7.23 2.51 -0.65
N MET A 48 7.63 1.24 -0.69
CA MET A 48 8.51 0.71 -1.74
C MET A 48 7.88 0.88 -3.13
N ALA A 49 6.62 0.51 -3.30
CA ALA A 49 5.92 0.69 -4.58
C ALA A 49 5.73 2.18 -4.91
N ALA A 50 5.38 3.00 -3.93
CA ALA A 50 5.20 4.43 -4.10
C ALA A 50 6.50 5.13 -4.52
N HIS A 51 7.63 4.83 -3.89
CA HIS A 51 8.94 5.34 -4.27
C HIS A 51 9.33 4.95 -5.69
N ARG A 52 9.16 3.68 -6.04
CA ARG A 52 9.52 3.17 -7.37
C ARG A 52 8.70 3.84 -8.47
N HIS A 53 7.41 4.05 -8.23
CA HIS A 53 6.54 4.67 -9.22
C HIS A 53 6.81 6.18 -9.35
N SER A 54 6.83 6.90 -8.23
CA SER A 54 6.98 8.36 -8.23
C SER A 54 8.41 8.82 -8.53
N ARG A 55 9.40 7.99 -8.18
CA ARG A 55 10.84 8.36 -8.21
C ARG A 55 11.15 9.60 -7.36
N ASN A 56 10.35 9.82 -6.34
CA ASN A 56 10.47 10.92 -5.39
C ASN A 56 10.36 10.40 -3.96
N TYR A 57 10.63 11.27 -2.99
CA TYR A 57 10.25 11.01 -1.60
C TYR A 57 8.74 10.92 -1.49
N VAL A 58 8.28 10.04 -0.63
CA VAL A 58 6.85 9.89 -0.34
C VAL A 58 6.60 9.90 1.15
N VAL A 59 5.43 10.38 1.53
CA VAL A 59 4.93 10.30 2.91
C VAL A 59 3.56 9.63 2.91
N THR A 60 3.31 8.85 3.94
CA THR A 60 2.00 8.23 4.17
C THR A 60 1.02 9.30 4.62
N ALA A 61 -0.01 9.54 3.85
CA ALA A 61 -1.03 10.56 4.15
C ALA A 61 -2.26 9.97 4.83
N SER A 62 -2.68 8.76 4.45
CA SER A 62 -3.78 8.05 5.10
C SER A 62 -3.65 6.55 4.91
N VAL A 63 -4.19 5.83 5.84
CA VAL A 63 -4.40 4.39 5.76
C VAL A 63 -5.92 4.17 5.81
N ASP A 64 -6.43 3.52 4.79
CA ASP A 64 -7.83 3.16 4.77
C ASP A 64 -8.05 1.90 5.61
N HIS A 65 -9.09 1.21 5.33
CA HIS A 65 -9.44 -0.01 5.99
C HIS A 65 -8.34 -1.08 5.92
N ILE A 66 -8.01 -1.69 7.06
CA ILE A 66 -7.15 -2.87 7.15
C ILE A 66 -7.95 -4.00 7.79
N ASP A 67 -8.08 -5.10 7.06
CA ASP A 67 -8.73 -6.31 7.55
C ASP A 67 -7.68 -7.33 7.96
N PHE A 68 -7.71 -7.75 9.23
CA PHE A 68 -6.94 -8.88 9.74
C PHE A 68 -7.81 -10.12 9.69
N LEU A 69 -7.63 -10.94 8.66
CA LEU A 69 -8.53 -12.07 8.39
C LEU A 69 -8.17 -13.31 9.21
N VAL A 70 -6.89 -13.51 9.49
CA VAL A 70 -6.36 -14.70 10.18
C VAL A 70 -5.20 -14.29 11.08
N PRO A 71 -5.08 -14.85 12.30
CA PRO A 71 -3.92 -14.62 13.15
C PRO A 71 -2.64 -15.15 12.50
N VAL A 72 -1.56 -14.35 12.61
CA VAL A 72 -0.21 -14.71 12.18
C VAL A 72 0.60 -15.07 13.40
N ARG A 73 1.37 -16.14 13.35
CA ARG A 73 2.09 -16.71 14.50
C ARG A 73 3.59 -16.50 14.43
N VAL A 74 4.24 -16.55 15.59
CA VAL A 74 5.72 -16.60 15.67
C VAL A 74 6.23 -17.77 14.81
N GLY A 75 7.24 -17.48 13.98
CA GLY A 75 7.83 -18.45 13.05
C GLY A 75 7.19 -18.46 11.66
N ASP A 76 6.03 -17.83 11.48
CA ASP A 76 5.41 -17.72 10.16
C ASP A 76 6.26 -16.86 9.21
N LEU A 77 6.30 -17.25 7.95
CA LEU A 77 6.87 -16.45 6.87
C LEU A 77 5.78 -15.59 6.25
N VAL A 78 5.91 -14.29 6.41
CA VAL A 78 4.96 -13.28 5.93
C VAL A 78 5.47 -12.67 4.64
N ILE A 79 4.65 -12.71 3.60
CA ILE A 79 4.93 -12.10 2.30
C ILE A 79 3.98 -10.92 2.10
N LEU A 80 4.55 -9.75 1.82
CA LEU A 80 3.78 -8.53 1.53
C LEU A 80 4.00 -8.12 0.08
N ARG A 81 2.92 -8.01 -0.68
CA ARG A 81 2.93 -7.59 -2.08
C ARG A 81 2.24 -6.26 -2.22
N SER A 82 2.94 -5.29 -2.78
CA SER A 82 2.43 -3.94 -2.99
C SER A 82 2.37 -3.56 -4.46
N SER A 83 1.40 -2.73 -4.78
CA SER A 83 1.13 -2.28 -6.15
C SER A 83 0.45 -0.92 -6.13
N VAL A 84 0.86 -0.01 -7.02
CA VAL A 84 0.17 1.26 -7.19
C VAL A 84 -1.14 1.01 -7.94
N ASN A 85 -2.27 1.33 -7.31
CA ASN A 85 -3.59 1.16 -7.89
C ASN A 85 -3.98 2.33 -8.79
N ARG A 86 -3.74 3.56 -8.33
CA ARG A 86 -4.07 4.79 -9.07
C ARG A 86 -3.28 5.99 -8.57
N VAL A 87 -2.95 6.87 -9.51
CA VAL A 87 -2.35 8.19 -9.23
C VAL A 87 -3.43 9.26 -9.39
N PHE A 88 -3.45 10.25 -8.48
CA PHE A 88 -4.47 11.30 -8.45
C PHE A 88 -3.92 12.72 -8.67
N HIS A 89 -2.73 12.95 -8.92
CA HIS A 89 -2.01 14.19 -9.16
C HIS A 89 -0.73 14.27 -8.34
N THR A 90 -0.81 14.62 -7.05
CA THR A 90 0.32 14.62 -6.10
C THR A 90 0.27 13.46 -5.12
N SER A 91 -0.77 12.67 -5.19
CA SER A 91 -0.98 11.48 -4.35
C SER A 91 -1.25 10.24 -5.19
N MET A 92 -1.08 9.08 -4.56
CA MET A 92 -1.38 7.79 -5.15
C MET A 92 -1.92 6.84 -4.11
N GLU A 93 -2.82 5.95 -4.52
CA GLU A 93 -3.23 4.82 -3.70
C GLU A 93 -2.36 3.62 -4.02
N VAL A 94 -1.85 3.00 -2.97
CA VAL A 94 -1.11 1.73 -3.03
C VAL A 94 -1.88 0.67 -2.28
N GLY A 95 -2.12 -0.46 -2.92
CA GLY A 95 -2.66 -1.66 -2.27
C GLY A 95 -1.54 -2.56 -1.78
N VAL A 96 -1.72 -3.13 -0.60
CA VAL A 96 -0.80 -4.13 -0.03
C VAL A 96 -1.61 -5.35 0.35
N LYS A 97 -1.21 -6.51 -0.16
CA LYS A 97 -1.75 -7.82 0.22
C LYS A 97 -0.70 -8.57 1.03
N VAL A 98 -1.15 -9.18 2.11
CA VAL A 98 -0.31 -9.92 3.04
C VAL A 98 -0.70 -11.39 3.02
N PHE A 99 0.31 -12.25 2.89
CA PHE A 99 0.15 -13.70 2.88
C PHE A 99 1.06 -14.32 3.94
N VAL A 100 0.64 -15.46 4.48
CA VAL A 100 1.52 -16.37 5.20
C VAL A 100 1.83 -17.53 4.28
N GLU A 101 3.10 -17.75 4.04
CA GLU A 101 3.59 -18.82 3.17
C GLU A 101 3.95 -20.05 4.00
N ASN A 102 3.39 -21.20 3.63
CA ASN A 102 3.85 -22.49 4.11
C ASN A 102 4.81 -23.07 3.07
N TYR A 103 6.11 -22.89 3.33
CA TYR A 103 7.16 -23.33 2.40
C TYR A 103 7.34 -24.85 2.34
N ILE A 104 6.77 -25.60 3.28
CA ILE A 104 6.80 -27.08 3.24
C ILE A 104 5.68 -27.60 2.35
N ALA A 105 4.48 -27.06 2.47
CA ALA A 105 3.32 -27.45 1.67
C ALA A 105 3.22 -26.69 0.34
N ASP A 106 4.07 -25.70 0.10
CA ASP A 106 4.07 -24.81 -1.07
C ASP A 106 2.70 -24.12 -1.26
N THR A 107 2.16 -23.59 -0.16
CA THR A 107 0.87 -22.87 -0.13
C THR A 107 1.03 -21.49 0.49
N ALA A 108 0.16 -20.55 0.09
CA ALA A 108 0.10 -19.23 0.66
C ALA A 108 -1.34 -18.89 1.07
N GLN A 109 -1.51 -18.42 2.29
CA GLN A 109 -2.80 -17.99 2.83
C GLN A 109 -2.87 -16.47 2.89
N HIS A 110 -3.90 -15.87 2.31
CA HIS A 110 -4.18 -14.45 2.43
C HIS A 110 -4.65 -14.11 3.85
N VAL A 111 -3.95 -13.21 4.54
CA VAL A 111 -4.20 -12.89 5.96
C VAL A 111 -4.58 -11.44 6.21
N ALA A 112 -4.24 -10.52 5.30
CA ALA A 112 -4.61 -9.12 5.42
C ALA A 112 -4.56 -8.40 4.06
N SER A 113 -5.33 -7.32 3.95
CA SER A 113 -5.26 -6.37 2.85
C SER A 113 -5.35 -4.95 3.39
N ALA A 114 -4.65 -4.03 2.76
CA ALA A 114 -4.68 -2.62 3.11
C ALA A 114 -4.61 -1.73 1.88
N TYR A 115 -5.17 -0.52 2.00
CA TYR A 115 -5.03 0.54 1.03
C TYR A 115 -4.46 1.77 1.72
N LEU A 116 -3.37 2.31 1.17
CA LEU A 116 -2.68 3.48 1.72
C LEU A 116 -2.63 4.55 0.66
N THR A 117 -2.69 5.81 1.10
CA THR A 117 -2.44 6.95 0.24
C THR A 117 -1.09 7.55 0.56
N PHE A 118 -0.24 7.66 -0.45
CA PHE A 118 1.07 8.31 -0.37
C PHE A 118 1.05 9.63 -1.14
N VAL A 119 1.74 10.62 -0.62
CA VAL A 119 1.95 11.92 -1.27
C VAL A 119 3.42 12.05 -1.64
N ALA A 120 3.70 12.41 -2.89
CA ALA A 120 5.06 12.70 -3.32
C ALA A 120 5.47 14.10 -2.89
N ILE A 121 6.67 14.21 -2.33
CA ILE A 121 7.21 15.48 -1.82
C ILE A 121 8.68 15.65 -2.25
N ASP A 122 9.12 16.91 -2.29
CA ASP A 122 10.53 17.24 -2.39
C ASP A 122 11.20 17.31 -0.99
N GLN A 123 12.49 17.63 -0.96
CA GLN A 123 13.24 17.74 0.30
C GLN A 123 12.72 18.83 1.24
N THR A 124 11.96 19.80 0.72
CA THR A 124 11.36 20.89 1.52
C THR A 124 9.95 20.55 1.99
N GLY A 125 9.41 19.40 1.59
CA GLY A 125 8.05 18.98 1.89
C GLY A 125 6.99 19.49 0.91
N LYS A 126 7.40 20.12 -0.19
CA LYS A 126 6.48 20.57 -1.25
C LYS A 126 5.92 19.37 -2.02
N HIS A 127 4.62 19.37 -2.26
CA HIS A 127 3.96 18.32 -3.04
C HIS A 127 4.41 18.35 -4.51
N LEU A 128 4.68 17.17 -5.05
CA LEU A 128 5.11 16.98 -6.44
C LEU A 128 4.07 16.22 -7.23
N LYS A 129 3.93 16.55 -8.51
CA LYS A 129 3.10 15.79 -9.44
C LYS A 129 3.71 14.41 -9.67
N ILE A 130 2.85 13.40 -9.77
CA ILE A 130 3.23 12.01 -10.00
C ILE A 130 2.82 11.61 -11.40
N ALA A 131 3.70 10.90 -12.12
CA ALA A 131 3.36 10.32 -13.42
C ALA A 131 2.14 9.38 -13.29
N PRO A 132 1.18 9.44 -14.22
CA PRO A 132 0.05 8.51 -14.21
C PRO A 132 0.49 7.05 -14.24
N VAL A 133 -0.28 6.18 -13.61
CA VAL A 133 -0.10 4.74 -13.70
C VAL A 133 -0.96 4.17 -14.83
N ILE A 134 -0.42 3.20 -15.56
CA ILE A 134 -1.13 2.51 -16.64
C ILE A 134 -1.51 1.11 -16.16
N PRO A 135 -2.81 0.84 -15.93
CA PRO A 135 -3.28 -0.52 -15.71
C PRO A 135 -3.25 -1.32 -17.03
N GLU A 136 -2.72 -2.54 -16.99
CA GLU A 136 -2.54 -3.38 -18.17
C GLU A 136 -3.40 -4.65 -18.14
N THR A 137 -3.81 -5.10 -16.97
CA THR A 137 -4.63 -6.30 -16.79
C THR A 137 -6.05 -5.94 -16.34
N ASP A 138 -7.00 -6.86 -16.50
CA ASP A 138 -8.37 -6.66 -16.01
C ASP A 138 -8.41 -6.44 -14.50
N GLU A 139 -7.57 -7.17 -13.76
CA GLU A 139 -7.46 -6.99 -12.31
C GLU A 139 -6.91 -5.61 -11.96
N GLN A 140 -5.89 -5.13 -12.67
CA GLN A 140 -5.34 -3.79 -12.46
C GLN A 140 -6.36 -2.70 -12.80
N ARG A 141 -7.14 -2.85 -13.87
CA ARG A 141 -8.21 -1.93 -14.23
C ARG A 141 -9.31 -1.88 -13.18
N ARG A 142 -9.70 -3.03 -12.64
CA ARG A 142 -10.66 -3.11 -11.53
C ARG A 142 -10.14 -2.38 -10.29
N ARG A 143 -8.88 -2.61 -9.90
CA ARG A 143 -8.24 -1.93 -8.76
C ARG A 143 -8.14 -0.42 -8.98
N TYR A 144 -7.87 -0.01 -10.20
CA TYR A 144 -7.82 1.41 -10.59
C TYR A 144 -9.18 2.09 -10.39
N ASP A 145 -10.26 1.47 -10.85
CA ASP A 145 -11.61 2.00 -10.68
C ASP A 145 -12.05 2.00 -9.20
N ASP A 146 -11.77 0.94 -8.48
CA ASP A 146 -12.07 0.82 -7.05
C ASP A 146 -11.32 1.88 -6.22
N ALA A 147 -10.09 2.19 -6.58
CA ALA A 147 -9.31 3.26 -5.95
C ALA A 147 -9.98 4.64 -6.13
N GLY A 148 -10.54 4.90 -7.30
CA GLY A 148 -11.32 6.11 -7.56
C GLY A 148 -12.55 6.21 -6.66
N ARG A 149 -13.30 5.12 -6.49
CA ARG A 149 -14.47 5.06 -5.59
C ARG A 149 -14.08 5.27 -4.13
N ARG A 150 -13.00 4.65 -3.66
CA ARG A 150 -12.51 4.87 -2.28
C ARG A 150 -12.12 6.32 -2.03
N ARG A 151 -11.48 6.96 -3.00
CA ARG A 151 -11.15 8.38 -2.90
C ARG A 151 -12.38 9.27 -2.75
N GLU A 152 -13.42 9.03 -3.55
CA GLU A 152 -14.68 9.78 -3.46
C GLU A 152 -15.33 9.65 -2.08
N ILE A 153 -15.36 8.43 -1.53
CA ILE A 153 -15.89 8.18 -0.18
C ILE A 153 -15.10 8.97 0.87
N ARG A 154 -13.75 8.91 0.83
CA ARG A 154 -12.90 9.66 1.78
C ARG A 154 -13.15 11.16 1.71
N ARG A 155 -13.25 11.72 0.52
CA ARG A 155 -13.52 13.15 0.33
C ARG A 155 -14.87 13.55 0.92
N SER A 156 -15.91 12.76 0.66
CA SER A 156 -17.25 12.99 1.20
C SER A 156 -17.28 12.95 2.74
N GLU A 157 -16.58 12.00 3.34
CA GLU A 157 -16.45 11.88 4.80
C GLU A 157 -15.69 13.06 5.40
N PHE A 158 -14.60 13.47 4.78
CA PHE A 158 -13.83 14.62 5.21
C PHE A 158 -14.65 15.92 5.18
N GLU A 159 -15.40 16.14 4.10
CA GLU A 159 -16.29 17.32 3.97
C GLU A 159 -17.40 17.30 5.03
N ARG A 160 -18.00 16.13 5.31
CA ARG A 160 -19.00 16.02 6.39
C ARG A 160 -18.43 16.37 7.75
N ARG A 161 -17.24 15.87 8.09
CA ARG A 161 -16.57 16.19 9.37
C ARG A 161 -16.28 17.69 9.51
N ARG A 162 -15.84 18.35 8.44
CA ARG A 162 -15.60 19.80 8.43
C ARG A 162 -16.87 20.63 8.68
N LYS A 163 -18.02 20.17 8.22
CA LYS A 163 -19.32 20.85 8.41
C LYS A 163 -19.91 20.62 9.80
N SER A 164 -19.41 19.64 10.55
CA SER A 164 -19.91 19.28 11.88
C SER A 164 -19.13 19.96 13.02
N HIS A 165 -18.13 20.77 12.69
CA HIS A 165 -17.31 21.57 13.62
C HIS A 165 -17.39 23.04 13.24
#